data_6ed452d994e472aceaf8c88109cd2f66
#
_entry.id   6ed452d994e472aceaf8c88109cd2f66
#
_cell.length_a   1.000
_cell.length_b   1.000
_cell.length_c   1.000
_cell.angle_alpha   90.00
_cell.angle_beta   90.00
_cell.angle_gamma   90.00
#
_symmetry.space_group_name_H-M   'P 1'
#
loop_
_entity.id
_entity.type
_entity.pdbx_description
1 polymer ?
#
loop_
_entity_poly.entity_id
_entity_poly.type
_entity_poly.pdbx_seq_one_letter_code
_entity_poly.pdbx_strand_id
1 'polypeptide(L)'
;KCPIGDVMLEVKDLQLTKDSPKINFTVHKGEIVGFSGMVGSGRTEIMRAMIGADSRYGGHSYINGKEVQIKDPNDSINAGIAFITEDRQKLGLMLHASVLENATIIGLREKIKGFFVNIKKFPPLIEPLLKELRVKTPSVWTEAVYLSGGNQQKVVLAKWLYAEQDIYI
;
A
#
# COMPACT_ATOMS: atom_id res chain seq x y z
N LYS A 1 15.25 -16.75 7.58
CA LYS A 1 15.51 -15.77 6.51
C LYS A 1 14.94 -16.37 5.22
N CYS A 2 14.02 -15.64 4.54
CA CYS A 2 13.64 -16.04 3.19
C CYS A 2 14.86 -15.91 2.27
N PRO A 3 15.10 -16.84 1.35
CA PRO A 3 16.12 -16.68 0.35
C PRO A 3 15.78 -15.47 -0.54
N ILE A 4 16.77 -14.64 -0.84
CA ILE A 4 16.62 -13.51 -1.78
C ILE A 4 16.45 -14.11 -3.17
N GLY A 5 15.36 -13.74 -3.85
CA GLY A 5 15.01 -14.22 -5.18
C GLY A 5 15.41 -13.25 -6.29
N ASP A 6 14.70 -13.35 -7.42
CA ASP A 6 14.90 -12.47 -8.57
C ASP A 6 14.51 -11.03 -8.27
N VAL A 7 14.94 -10.10 -9.13
CA VAL A 7 14.59 -8.68 -9.04
C VAL A 7 13.07 -8.50 -9.22
N MET A 8 12.42 -7.98 -8.17
CA MET A 8 10.98 -7.71 -8.17
C MET A 8 10.68 -6.28 -8.61
N LEU A 9 11.41 -5.29 -8.05
CA LEU A 9 11.27 -3.88 -8.36
C LEU A 9 12.65 -3.29 -8.68
N GLU A 10 12.75 -2.55 -9.78
CA GLU A 10 13.90 -1.76 -10.12
C GLU A 10 13.45 -0.33 -10.43
N VAL A 11 14.06 0.65 -9.79
CA VAL A 11 13.81 2.07 -10.01
C VAL A 11 15.08 2.70 -10.57
N LYS A 12 14.94 3.39 -11.71
CA LYS A 12 16.06 4.04 -12.41
C LYS A 12 15.79 5.52 -12.57
N ASP A 13 16.81 6.32 -12.25
CA ASP A 13 16.86 7.77 -12.48
C ASP A 13 15.63 8.53 -11.92
N LEU A 14 15.03 8.07 -10.83
CA LEU A 14 13.91 8.75 -10.21
C LEU A 14 14.35 10.12 -9.70
N GLN A 15 13.71 11.17 -10.20
CA GLN A 15 13.95 12.56 -9.81
C GLN A 15 12.64 13.23 -9.40
N LEU A 16 12.63 13.88 -8.25
CA LEU A 16 11.49 14.66 -7.77
C LEU A 16 11.36 15.99 -8.50
N THR A 17 12.49 16.68 -8.69
CA THR A 17 12.60 17.95 -9.42
C THR A 17 13.76 17.89 -10.40
N LYS A 18 13.85 18.84 -11.33
CA LYS A 18 14.94 18.93 -12.33
C LYS A 18 16.33 18.93 -11.69
N ASP A 19 16.47 19.53 -10.53
CA ASP A 19 17.77 19.74 -9.84
C ASP A 19 17.99 18.73 -8.70
N SER A 20 17.01 17.83 -8.42
CA SER A 20 17.20 16.80 -7.41
C SER A 20 18.10 15.68 -7.89
N PRO A 21 18.82 14.99 -6.98
CA PRO A 21 19.63 13.84 -7.35
C PRO A 21 18.78 12.73 -7.96
N LYS A 22 19.38 11.97 -8.87
CA LYS A 22 18.81 10.76 -9.44
C LYS A 22 18.91 9.62 -8.44
N ILE A 23 17.79 8.96 -8.20
CA ILE A 23 17.68 7.88 -7.23
C ILE A 23 17.53 6.56 -7.98
N ASN A 24 18.37 5.61 -7.62
CA ASN A 24 18.39 4.28 -8.19
C ASN A 24 18.41 3.25 -7.07
N PHE A 25 17.54 2.25 -7.16
CA PHE A 25 17.55 1.11 -6.24
C PHE A 25 16.84 -0.09 -6.84
N THR A 26 17.13 -1.25 -6.26
CA THR A 26 16.56 -2.53 -6.66
C THR A 26 16.08 -3.26 -5.42
N VAL A 27 14.93 -3.93 -5.53
CA VAL A 27 14.36 -4.79 -4.48
C VAL A 27 14.12 -6.17 -5.06
N HIS A 28 14.61 -7.19 -4.35
CA HIS A 28 14.43 -8.58 -4.76
C HIS A 28 13.26 -9.23 -4.04
N LYS A 29 12.75 -10.30 -4.61
CA LYS A 29 11.69 -11.09 -3.97
C LYS A 29 12.16 -11.64 -2.61
N GLY A 30 11.35 -11.38 -1.56
CA GLY A 30 11.68 -11.76 -0.17
C GLY A 30 12.68 -10.85 0.52
N GLU A 31 13.10 -9.74 -0.11
CA GLU A 31 14.00 -8.75 0.47
C GLU A 31 13.24 -7.65 1.21
N ILE A 32 13.84 -7.13 2.28
CA ILE A 32 13.41 -5.92 2.98
C ILE A 32 14.50 -4.88 2.80
N VAL A 33 14.19 -3.81 2.06
CA VAL A 33 15.11 -2.67 1.84
C VAL A 33 14.71 -1.53 2.75
N GLY A 34 15.66 -1.03 3.56
CA GLY A 34 15.45 0.08 4.45
C GLY A 34 16.02 1.39 3.88
N PHE A 35 15.18 2.44 3.86
CA PHE A 35 15.61 3.80 3.52
C PHE A 35 15.93 4.59 4.79
N SER A 36 17.18 5.02 4.93
CA SER A 36 17.66 5.79 6.07
C SER A 36 17.98 7.23 5.65
N GLY A 37 17.80 8.17 6.57
CA GLY A 37 18.10 9.58 6.35
C GLY A 37 17.55 10.47 7.47
N MET A 38 18.02 11.72 7.54
CA MET A 38 17.52 12.72 8.47
C MET A 38 16.07 13.13 8.14
N VAL A 39 15.40 13.77 9.08
CA VAL A 39 14.11 14.41 8.86
C VAL A 39 14.25 15.44 7.73
N GLY A 40 13.34 15.39 6.74
CA GLY A 40 13.38 16.25 5.57
C GLY A 40 14.33 15.78 4.45
N SER A 41 14.87 14.55 4.53
CA SER A 41 15.73 14.01 3.46
C SER A 41 14.98 13.51 2.21
N GLY A 42 13.67 13.70 2.14
CA GLY A 42 12.88 13.35 0.96
C GLY A 42 12.44 11.88 0.86
N ARG A 43 12.61 11.06 1.92
CA ARG A 43 12.23 9.64 1.88
C ARG A 43 10.77 9.40 1.54
N THR A 44 9.88 10.08 2.24
CA THR A 44 8.43 9.96 2.03
C THR A 44 8.03 10.49 0.66
N GLU A 45 8.61 11.60 0.24
CA GLU A 45 8.39 12.21 -1.09
C GLU A 45 8.82 11.29 -2.23
N ILE A 46 9.94 10.58 -2.08
CA ILE A 46 10.41 9.59 -3.04
C ILE A 46 9.39 8.45 -3.18
N MET A 47 8.92 7.90 -2.06
CA MET A 47 7.94 6.82 -2.07
C MET A 47 6.60 7.28 -2.65
N ARG A 48 6.14 8.47 -2.30
CA ARG A 48 4.90 9.06 -2.83
C ARG A 48 5.00 9.33 -4.34
N ALA A 49 6.13 9.83 -4.81
CA ALA A 49 6.39 10.02 -6.24
C ALA A 49 6.45 8.68 -7.00
N MET A 50 7.02 7.65 -6.38
CA MET A 50 7.11 6.32 -6.97
C MET A 50 5.74 5.66 -7.19
N ILE A 51 4.79 5.88 -6.28
CA ILE A 51 3.41 5.36 -6.42
C ILE A 51 2.47 6.31 -7.18
N GLY A 52 2.97 7.44 -7.70
CA GLY A 52 2.16 8.42 -8.42
C GLY A 52 1.25 9.28 -7.54
N ALA A 53 1.46 9.31 -6.21
CA ALA A 53 0.73 10.20 -5.31
C ALA A 53 1.23 11.66 -5.40
N ASP A 54 2.51 11.83 -5.73
CA ASP A 54 3.12 13.13 -6.03
C ASP A 54 3.73 13.10 -7.43
N SER A 55 3.81 14.27 -8.08
CA SER A 55 4.47 14.41 -9.38
C SER A 55 5.97 14.17 -9.25
N ARG A 56 6.57 13.64 -10.31
CA ARG A 56 8.02 13.47 -10.45
C ARG A 56 8.51 14.11 -11.74
N TYR A 57 9.74 14.59 -11.75
CA TYR A 57 10.37 15.15 -12.94
C TYR A 57 10.74 14.07 -13.95
N GLY A 58 11.24 12.92 -13.50
CA GLY A 58 11.67 11.83 -14.36
C GLY A 58 11.91 10.52 -13.62
N GLY A 59 12.33 9.52 -14.38
CA GLY A 59 12.67 8.20 -13.88
C GLY A 59 11.73 7.09 -14.37
N HIS A 60 12.24 5.87 -14.30
CA HIS A 60 11.58 4.66 -14.78
C HIS A 60 11.44 3.65 -13.65
N SER A 61 10.34 2.91 -13.65
CA SER A 61 10.08 1.82 -12.70
C SER A 61 9.83 0.53 -13.48
N TYR A 62 10.44 -0.56 -13.02
CA TYR A 62 10.30 -1.88 -13.62
C TYR A 62 9.85 -2.86 -12.56
N ILE A 63 8.84 -3.67 -12.88
CA ILE A 63 8.36 -4.76 -12.02
C ILE A 63 8.55 -6.07 -12.79
N ASN A 64 9.24 -7.03 -12.18
CA ASN A 64 9.61 -8.29 -12.82
C ASN A 64 10.26 -8.06 -14.21
N GLY A 65 11.14 -7.05 -14.33
CA GLY A 65 11.85 -6.70 -15.56
C GLY A 65 11.00 -5.99 -16.62
N LYS A 66 9.71 -5.74 -16.38
CA LYS A 66 8.84 -4.99 -17.31
C LYS A 66 8.68 -3.55 -16.84
N GLU A 67 8.87 -2.61 -17.74
CA GLU A 67 8.63 -1.20 -17.44
C GLU A 67 7.15 -0.95 -17.15
N VAL A 68 6.87 -0.23 -16.06
CA VAL A 68 5.53 0.18 -15.65
C VAL A 68 5.44 1.69 -15.61
N GLN A 69 4.38 2.23 -16.19
CA GLN A 69 4.09 3.65 -16.12
C GLN A 69 3.11 3.91 -14.97
N ILE A 70 3.60 4.55 -13.92
CA ILE A 70 2.81 4.92 -12.74
C ILE A 70 2.58 6.43 -12.78
N LYS A 71 1.37 6.84 -13.10
CA LYS A 71 0.91 8.24 -13.18
C LYS A 71 0.09 8.65 -11.98
N ASP A 72 -0.63 7.70 -11.41
CA ASP A 72 -1.47 7.89 -10.24
C ASP A 72 -1.43 6.64 -9.32
N PRO A 73 -1.99 6.72 -8.10
CA PRO A 73 -2.01 5.60 -7.17
C PRO A 73 -2.77 4.36 -7.68
N ASN A 74 -3.72 4.50 -8.60
CA ASN A 74 -4.41 3.33 -9.17
C ASN A 74 -3.47 2.53 -10.06
N ASP A 75 -2.59 3.20 -10.81
CA ASP A 75 -1.57 2.53 -11.62
C ASP A 75 -0.64 1.70 -10.72
N SER A 76 -0.24 2.24 -9.56
CA SER A 76 0.61 1.50 -8.62
C SER A 76 -0.09 0.29 -8.02
N ILE A 77 -1.37 0.41 -7.66
CA ILE A 77 -2.19 -0.71 -7.19
C ILE A 77 -2.30 -1.79 -8.27
N ASN A 78 -2.60 -1.40 -9.51
CA ASN A 78 -2.68 -2.33 -10.64
C ASN A 78 -1.34 -3.00 -10.96
N ALA A 79 -0.23 -2.36 -10.62
CA ALA A 79 1.14 -2.89 -10.76
C ALA A 79 1.57 -3.77 -9.57
N GLY A 80 0.70 -3.99 -8.59
CA GLY A 80 0.98 -4.84 -7.43
C GLY A 80 1.71 -4.14 -6.28
N ILE A 81 1.66 -2.80 -6.19
CA ILE A 81 2.35 -2.02 -5.16
C ILE A 81 1.35 -1.53 -4.11
N ALA A 82 1.57 -1.89 -2.86
CA ALA A 82 0.90 -1.38 -1.67
C ALA A 82 1.69 -0.22 -1.05
N PHE A 83 1.00 0.84 -0.66
CA PHE A 83 1.57 1.95 0.08
C PHE A 83 0.98 2.05 1.48
N ILE A 84 1.77 1.71 2.50
CA ILE A 84 1.39 1.78 3.91
C ILE A 84 1.85 3.12 4.47
N THR A 85 0.96 4.10 4.43
CA THR A 85 1.25 5.48 4.83
C THR A 85 1.59 5.63 6.32
N GLU A 86 2.47 6.60 6.65
CA GLU A 86 2.75 7.03 8.02
C GLU A 86 1.53 7.72 8.67
N ASP A 87 0.82 8.57 7.91
CA ASP A 87 -0.39 9.24 8.38
C ASP A 87 -1.64 8.41 8.04
N ARG A 88 -1.91 7.42 8.90
CA ARG A 88 -3.05 6.52 8.73
C ARG A 88 -4.40 7.23 8.75
N GLN A 89 -4.51 8.33 9.52
CA GLN A 89 -5.80 9.02 9.70
C GLN A 89 -6.17 9.88 8.50
N LYS A 90 -5.21 10.52 7.87
CA LYS A 90 -5.47 11.36 6.69
C LYS A 90 -5.44 10.59 5.37
N LEU A 91 -4.54 9.60 5.27
CA LEU A 91 -4.24 8.92 4.00
C LEU A 91 -4.52 7.43 4.02
N GLY A 92 -4.60 6.83 5.20
CA GLY A 92 -4.70 5.37 5.33
C GLY A 92 -6.11 4.85 5.53
N LEU A 93 -7.01 5.62 6.14
CA LEU A 93 -8.34 5.16 6.56
C LEU A 93 -9.43 6.17 6.24
N MET A 94 -10.61 5.67 5.94
CA MET A 94 -11.87 6.40 6.00
C MET A 94 -12.39 6.26 7.45
N LEU A 95 -12.13 7.26 8.29
CA LEU A 95 -12.36 7.18 9.74
C LEU A 95 -13.82 6.86 10.12
N HIS A 96 -14.78 7.41 9.37
CA HIS A 96 -16.22 7.19 9.60
C HIS A 96 -16.80 6.00 8.80
N ALA A 97 -15.95 5.24 8.12
CA ALA A 97 -16.34 3.96 7.55
C ALA A 97 -15.98 2.82 8.52
N SER A 98 -16.67 1.70 8.39
CA SER A 98 -16.45 0.50 9.21
C SER A 98 -15.06 -0.10 8.99
N VAL A 99 -14.62 -0.92 9.92
CA VAL A 99 -13.43 -1.77 9.78
C VAL A 99 -13.51 -2.62 8.53
N LEU A 100 -14.69 -3.19 8.25
CA LEU A 100 -14.94 -4.00 7.07
C LEU A 100 -14.71 -3.23 5.77
N GLU A 101 -15.33 -2.04 5.63
CA GLU A 101 -15.18 -1.19 4.45
C GLU A 101 -13.73 -0.78 4.24
N ASN A 102 -13.07 -0.32 5.31
CA ASN A 102 -11.65 0.03 5.24
C ASN A 102 -10.76 -1.14 4.81
N ALA A 103 -10.99 -2.32 5.37
CA ALA A 103 -10.16 -3.49 5.10
C ALA A 103 -10.39 -4.08 3.70
N THR A 104 -11.56 -3.85 3.08
CA THR A 104 -11.91 -4.48 1.81
C THR A 104 -11.81 -3.58 0.60
N ILE A 105 -11.79 -2.24 0.75
CA ILE A 105 -11.99 -1.28 -0.34
C ILE A 105 -11.03 -1.45 -1.53
N ILE A 106 -9.78 -1.80 -1.30
CA ILE A 106 -8.79 -2.00 -2.38
C ILE A 106 -9.06 -3.33 -3.10
N GLY A 107 -9.17 -4.44 -2.35
CA GLY A 107 -9.37 -5.77 -2.92
C GLY A 107 -10.77 -6.00 -3.48
N LEU A 108 -11.74 -5.13 -3.18
CA LEU A 108 -13.10 -5.21 -3.75
C LEU A 108 -13.10 -5.14 -5.26
N ARG A 109 -12.26 -4.29 -5.84
CA ARG A 109 -12.21 -4.02 -7.29
C ARG A 109 -11.96 -5.29 -8.10
N GLU A 110 -11.12 -6.19 -7.61
CA GLU A 110 -10.79 -7.45 -8.30
C GLU A 110 -11.78 -8.58 -8.01
N LYS A 111 -12.41 -8.52 -6.83
CA LYS A 111 -13.30 -9.60 -6.34
C LYS A 111 -14.77 -9.40 -6.68
N ILE A 112 -15.15 -8.22 -7.23
CA ILE A 112 -16.51 -7.93 -7.65
C ILE A 112 -16.69 -8.23 -9.14
N LYS A 113 -17.53 -9.22 -9.41
CA LYS A 113 -18.07 -9.47 -10.75
C LYS A 113 -19.51 -8.93 -10.79
N GLY A 114 -19.71 -7.70 -11.27
CA GLY A 114 -21.04 -7.12 -11.46
C GLY A 114 -21.23 -5.71 -10.88
N PHE A 115 -22.43 -5.15 -11.07
CA PHE A 115 -22.77 -3.76 -10.74
C PHE A 115 -23.13 -3.53 -9.26
N PHE A 116 -23.46 -4.60 -8.51
CA PHE A 116 -23.91 -4.51 -7.12
C PHE A 116 -22.98 -5.27 -6.19
N VAL A 117 -22.53 -4.57 -5.15
CA VAL A 117 -21.70 -5.13 -4.07
C VAL A 117 -22.58 -5.50 -2.89
N ASN A 118 -22.69 -6.77 -2.57
CA ASN A 118 -23.31 -7.18 -1.30
C ASN A 118 -22.25 -7.24 -0.19
N ILE A 119 -22.06 -6.13 0.50
CA ILE A 119 -21.05 -5.99 1.56
C ILE A 119 -21.23 -7.01 2.70
N LYS A 120 -22.45 -7.55 2.92
CA LYS A 120 -22.74 -8.57 3.94
C LYS A 120 -22.05 -9.91 3.68
N LYS A 121 -21.49 -10.12 2.48
CA LYS A 121 -20.74 -11.34 2.13
C LYS A 121 -19.26 -11.27 2.50
N PHE A 122 -18.76 -10.11 2.89
CA PHE A 122 -17.33 -9.91 3.15
C PHE A 122 -16.84 -10.23 4.57
N PRO A 123 -17.68 -10.16 5.65
CA PRO A 123 -17.20 -10.49 6.99
C PRO A 123 -16.46 -11.83 7.06
N PRO A 124 -16.97 -12.96 6.51
CA PRO A 124 -16.26 -14.24 6.57
C PRO A 124 -14.90 -14.24 5.87
N LEU A 125 -14.67 -13.33 4.92
CA LEU A 125 -13.43 -13.22 4.17
C LEU A 125 -12.37 -12.40 4.91
N ILE A 126 -12.80 -11.39 5.69
CA ILE A 126 -11.88 -10.47 6.35
C ILE A 126 -11.63 -10.81 7.82
N GLU A 127 -12.61 -11.42 8.51
CA GLU A 127 -12.49 -11.77 9.93
C GLU A 127 -11.27 -12.65 10.25
N PRO A 128 -10.92 -13.70 9.46
CA PRO A 128 -9.72 -14.49 9.70
C PRO A 128 -8.46 -13.63 9.70
N LEU A 129 -8.33 -12.70 8.74
CA LEU A 129 -7.20 -11.80 8.60
C LEU A 129 -7.13 -10.80 9.76
N LEU A 130 -8.26 -10.22 10.16
CA LEU A 130 -8.33 -9.32 11.32
C LEU A 130 -7.92 -10.04 12.61
N LYS A 131 -8.30 -11.31 12.76
CA LYS A 131 -7.92 -12.16 13.90
C LYS A 131 -6.42 -12.46 13.90
N GLU A 132 -5.85 -12.80 12.73
CA GLU A 132 -4.41 -13.04 12.57
C GLU A 132 -3.59 -11.81 12.96
N LEU A 133 -4.01 -10.63 12.51
CA LEU A 133 -3.41 -9.34 12.86
C LEU A 133 -3.74 -8.90 14.30
N ARG A 134 -4.58 -9.65 15.02
CA ARG A 134 -5.01 -9.33 16.38
C ARG A 134 -5.62 -7.93 16.46
N VAL A 135 -6.48 -7.58 15.50
CA VAL A 135 -7.25 -6.33 15.55
C VAL A 135 -8.30 -6.44 16.66
N LYS A 136 -8.25 -5.51 17.61
CA LYS A 136 -9.25 -5.43 18.70
C LYS A 136 -10.37 -4.49 18.27
N THR A 137 -11.52 -5.04 17.92
CA THR A 137 -12.74 -4.33 17.55
C THR A 137 -13.95 -5.08 18.12
N PRO A 138 -15.00 -4.38 18.58
CA PRO A 138 -16.26 -5.04 18.99
C PRO A 138 -16.95 -5.77 17.84
N SER A 139 -16.86 -5.22 16.62
CA SER A 139 -17.46 -5.76 15.40
C SER A 139 -16.69 -5.26 14.18
N VAL A 140 -16.77 -6.00 13.07
CA VAL A 140 -16.27 -5.54 11.76
C VAL A 140 -17.04 -4.32 11.24
N TRP A 141 -18.24 -4.06 11.78
CA TRP A 141 -19.08 -2.91 11.45
C TRP A 141 -18.75 -1.65 12.27
N THR A 142 -17.86 -1.75 13.26
CA THR A 142 -17.40 -0.60 14.05
C THR A 142 -16.65 0.38 13.15
N GLU A 143 -16.96 1.67 13.26
CA GLU A 143 -16.21 2.70 12.53
C GLU A 143 -14.75 2.77 13.01
N ALA A 144 -13.84 3.02 12.08
CA ALA A 144 -12.40 3.04 12.36
C ALA A 144 -12.00 4.15 13.36
N VAL A 145 -12.76 5.23 13.45
CA VAL A 145 -12.50 6.33 14.38
C VAL A 145 -12.54 5.90 15.86
N TYR A 146 -13.34 4.87 16.19
CA TYR A 146 -13.46 4.37 17.57
C TYR A 146 -12.35 3.38 17.96
N LEU A 147 -11.47 3.03 17.03
CA LEU A 147 -10.35 2.15 17.32
C LEU A 147 -9.16 2.93 17.90
N SER A 148 -8.40 2.26 18.77
CA SER A 148 -7.09 2.77 19.18
C SER A 148 -6.14 2.91 17.97
N GLY A 149 -5.16 3.81 18.05
CA GLY A 149 -4.21 4.04 16.97
C GLY A 149 -3.51 2.77 16.47
N GLY A 150 -3.13 1.87 17.39
CA GLY A 150 -2.53 0.60 17.00
C GLY A 150 -3.49 -0.34 16.25
N ASN A 151 -4.79 -0.34 16.59
CA ASN A 151 -5.78 -1.11 15.85
C ASN A 151 -6.09 -0.47 14.49
N GLN A 152 -6.13 0.85 14.39
CA GLN A 152 -6.22 1.57 13.12
C GLN A 152 -5.08 1.18 12.17
N GLN A 153 -3.83 1.14 12.65
CA GLN A 153 -2.68 0.71 11.84
C GLN A 153 -2.81 -0.72 11.34
N LYS A 154 -3.33 -1.62 12.18
CA LYS A 154 -3.59 -3.01 11.78
C LYS A 154 -4.70 -3.13 10.72
N VAL A 155 -5.70 -2.24 10.75
CA VAL A 155 -6.74 -2.18 9.69
C VAL A 155 -6.14 -1.69 8.37
N VAL A 156 -5.23 -0.70 8.39
CA VAL A 156 -4.47 -0.31 7.18
C VAL A 156 -3.68 -1.48 6.63
N LEU A 157 -3.01 -2.26 7.47
CA LEU A 157 -2.28 -3.45 7.04
C LEU A 157 -3.23 -4.51 6.47
N ALA A 158 -4.37 -4.78 7.15
CA ALA A 158 -5.39 -5.70 6.65
C ALA A 158 -5.90 -5.33 5.26
N LYS A 159 -6.12 -4.05 4.99
CA LYS A 159 -6.54 -3.51 3.68
C LYS A 159 -5.62 -3.97 2.56
N TRP A 160 -4.32 -3.82 2.75
CA TRP A 160 -3.33 -4.15 1.73
C TRP A 160 -3.06 -5.65 1.63
N LEU A 161 -3.07 -6.39 2.74
CA LEU A 161 -2.96 -7.85 2.72
C LEU A 161 -4.18 -8.50 2.04
N TYR A 162 -5.39 -7.96 2.27
CA TYR A 162 -6.59 -8.43 1.58
C TYR A 162 -6.55 -8.17 0.06
N ALA A 163 -5.86 -7.12 -0.35
CA ALA A 163 -5.65 -6.80 -1.77
C ALA A 163 -4.53 -7.63 -2.43
N GLU A 164 -3.82 -8.48 -1.65
CA GLU A 164 -2.83 -9.45 -2.14
C GLU A 164 -1.75 -8.81 -3.03
N GLN A 165 -1.23 -7.65 -2.61
CA GLN A 165 -0.18 -6.96 -3.35
C GLN A 165 1.17 -7.66 -3.19
N ASP A 166 2.06 -7.54 -4.19
CA ASP A 166 3.37 -8.20 -4.21
C ASP A 166 4.48 -7.36 -3.56
N ILE A 167 4.36 -6.03 -3.62
CA ILE A 167 5.36 -5.05 -3.14
C ILE A 167 4.71 -4.16 -2.09
N TYR A 168 5.34 -4.03 -0.92
CA TYR A 168 4.87 -3.22 0.20
C TYR A 168 5.86 -2.09 0.49
N ILE A 169 5.36 -0.85 0.55
CA ILE A 169 6.12 0.37 0.82
C ILE A 169 5.53 1.08 2.03
#